data_d8aedad77667a0acc8487db880e36abb
#
_entry.id   d8aedad77667a0acc8487db880e36abb
#
_cell.length_a   1.000
_cell.length_b   1.000
_cell.length_c   1.000
_cell.angle_alpha   90.00
_cell.angle_beta   90.00
_cell.angle_gamma   90.00
#
_symmetry.space_group_name_H-M   'P 1'
#
loop_
_entity.id
_entity.type
_entity.pdbx_description
1 polymer ?
#
loop_
_entity_poly.entity_id
_entity_poly.type
_entity_poly.pdbx_seq_one_letter_code
_entity_poly.pdbx_strand_id
1 'polypeptide(L)'
;MSEDQQSIVKFTVHGEPASKANSRRWTGKVFIKSEKALKYSKTFKEQCPVLDPLMLGDLKITVKIYYASRRPDLDPSLIFDLMQDCIYLNDRQLKEQHIYWGLDKDNPRAEITVEVIR
;
A
#
# COMPACT_ATOMS: atom_id res chain seq x y z
N MET A 1 7.00 31.04 1.31
CA MET A 1 6.74 29.82 0.64
C MET A 1 6.56 28.69 1.64
N SER A 2 5.78 27.77 1.32
CA SER A 2 5.46 26.71 2.26
C SER A 2 6.07 25.39 1.79
N GLU A 3 6.71 24.70 2.70
CA GLU A 3 7.20 23.37 2.46
C GLU A 3 6.45 22.35 3.26
N ASP A 4 5.23 22.66 3.63
CA ASP A 4 4.49 21.83 4.57
C ASP A 4 4.11 20.48 4.01
N GLN A 5 4.07 20.35 2.68
CA GLN A 5 3.64 19.13 2.05
C GLN A 5 4.64 18.70 0.97
N GLN A 6 5.04 17.44 1.04
CA GLN A 6 5.81 16.87 -0.06
C GLN A 6 4.93 16.71 -1.29
N SER A 7 5.48 17.00 -2.47
CA SER A 7 4.74 16.83 -3.72
C SER A 7 4.86 15.42 -4.28
N ILE A 8 5.87 14.67 -3.85
CA ILE A 8 6.08 13.28 -4.30
C ILE A 8 6.83 12.51 -3.21
N VAL A 9 6.45 11.26 -3.03
CA VAL A 9 7.17 10.33 -2.17
C VAL A 9 7.31 9.00 -2.89
N LYS A 10 8.50 8.41 -2.82
CA LYS A 10 8.79 7.08 -3.37
C LYS A 10 9.40 6.21 -2.30
N PHE A 11 8.94 4.98 -2.24
CA PHE A 11 9.52 4.01 -1.32
C PHE A 11 9.19 2.59 -1.77
N THR A 12 9.93 1.64 -1.22
CA THR A 12 9.73 0.22 -1.51
C THR A 12 9.44 -0.51 -0.21
N VAL A 13 8.44 -1.39 -0.24
CA VAL A 13 8.12 -2.25 0.89
C VAL A 13 8.36 -3.69 0.46
N HIS A 14 9.29 -4.37 1.12
CA HIS A 14 9.61 -5.75 0.83
C HIS A 14 8.58 -6.68 1.46
N GLY A 15 8.28 -7.78 0.79
CA GLY A 15 7.27 -8.73 1.19
C GLY A 15 6.11 -8.75 0.21
N GLU A 16 5.34 -9.83 0.24
CA GLU A 16 4.20 -10.00 -0.65
C GLU A 16 2.92 -9.64 0.10
N PRO A 17 2.14 -8.66 -0.41
CA PRO A 17 0.90 -8.28 0.26
C PRO A 17 -0.16 -9.37 0.15
N ALA A 18 -1.00 -9.46 1.17
CA ALA A 18 -2.17 -10.31 1.10
C ALA A 18 -3.21 -9.66 0.20
N SER A 19 -3.92 -10.47 -0.59
CA SER A 19 -5.03 -9.98 -1.38
C SER A 19 -6.22 -9.68 -0.48
N LYS A 20 -7.16 -8.89 -0.98
CA LYS A 20 -8.39 -8.60 -0.25
C LYS A 20 -9.13 -9.88 0.13
N ALA A 21 -9.17 -10.85 -0.77
CA ALA A 21 -9.82 -12.14 -0.53
C ALA A 21 -9.13 -12.92 0.59
N ASN A 22 -7.83 -12.74 0.76
CA ASN A 22 -7.02 -13.46 1.75
C ASN A 22 -6.63 -12.61 2.95
N SER A 23 -7.15 -11.39 3.06
CA SER A 23 -6.79 -10.50 4.15
C SER A 23 -7.68 -10.63 5.37
N ARG A 24 -8.79 -11.38 5.26
CA ARG A 24 -9.74 -11.59 6.33
C ARG A 24 -10.13 -13.05 6.39
N ARG A 25 -10.55 -13.50 7.57
CA ARG A 25 -11.10 -14.83 7.75
C ARG A 25 -12.37 -14.75 8.59
N TRP A 26 -13.29 -15.65 8.33
CA TRP A 26 -14.55 -15.75 9.05
C TRP A 26 -14.38 -16.64 10.29
N THR A 27 -14.80 -16.14 11.43
CA THR A 27 -14.66 -16.89 12.71
C THR A 27 -15.98 -17.52 13.18
N GLY A 28 -17.03 -17.42 12.36
CA GLY A 28 -18.37 -17.85 12.75
C GLY A 28 -19.25 -16.71 13.22
N LYS A 29 -18.67 -15.55 13.52
CA LYS A 29 -19.39 -14.37 13.98
C LYS A 29 -18.99 -13.10 13.25
N VAL A 30 -17.68 -12.91 13.02
CA VAL A 30 -17.15 -11.69 12.39
C VAL A 30 -15.98 -12.06 11.50
N PHE A 31 -15.70 -11.17 10.53
CA PHE A 31 -14.46 -11.26 9.77
C PHE A 31 -13.35 -10.59 10.56
N ILE A 32 -12.20 -11.24 10.63
CA ILE A 32 -11.00 -10.65 11.22
C ILE A 32 -9.87 -10.72 10.20
N LYS A 33 -8.85 -9.90 10.39
CA LYS A 33 -7.68 -9.91 9.53
C LYS A 33 -6.98 -11.27 9.64
N SER A 34 -6.59 -11.83 8.50
CA SER A 34 -5.83 -13.09 8.48
C SER A 34 -4.44 -12.89 9.02
N GLU A 35 -3.76 -13.99 9.39
CA GLU A 35 -2.37 -13.93 9.83
C GLU A 35 -1.48 -13.30 8.77
N LYS A 36 -1.69 -13.65 7.50
CA LYS A 36 -0.91 -13.11 6.40
C LYS A 36 -1.05 -11.60 6.33
N ALA A 37 -2.28 -11.08 6.46
CA ALA A 37 -2.54 -9.65 6.43
C ALA A 37 -1.94 -8.95 7.65
N LEU A 38 -2.05 -9.54 8.82
CA LEU A 38 -1.47 -8.97 10.05
C LEU A 38 0.05 -8.90 9.95
N LYS A 39 0.67 -9.98 9.47
CA LYS A 39 2.11 -10.03 9.32
C LYS A 39 2.59 -8.99 8.30
N TYR A 40 1.90 -8.90 7.16
CA TYR A 40 2.26 -7.92 6.15
C TYR A 40 2.06 -6.49 6.66
N SER A 41 0.98 -6.26 7.42
CA SER A 41 0.70 -4.94 8.00
C SER A 41 1.85 -4.47 8.88
N LYS A 42 2.38 -5.36 9.72
CA LYS A 42 3.51 -5.05 10.58
C LYS A 42 4.75 -4.73 9.74
N THR A 43 5.06 -5.59 8.77
CA THR A 43 6.20 -5.42 7.88
C THR A 43 6.09 -4.09 7.11
N PHE A 44 4.90 -3.79 6.62
CA PHE A 44 4.66 -2.55 5.89
C PHE A 44 4.92 -1.32 6.77
N LYS A 45 4.38 -1.31 7.97
CA LYS A 45 4.53 -0.17 8.87
C LYS A 45 5.98 0.07 9.27
N GLU A 46 6.79 -0.98 9.31
CA GLU A 46 8.21 -0.86 9.60
C GLU A 46 9.01 -0.22 8.46
N GLN A 47 8.51 -0.34 7.24
CA GLN A 47 9.22 0.12 6.04
C GLN A 47 8.63 1.39 5.44
N CYS A 48 7.38 1.70 5.73
CA CYS A 48 6.70 2.86 5.17
C CYS A 48 7.11 4.12 5.91
N PRO A 49 7.53 5.17 5.19
CA PRO A 49 7.80 6.44 5.87
C PRO A 49 6.53 7.03 6.45
N VAL A 50 6.66 7.78 7.53
CA VAL A 50 5.55 8.53 8.10
C VAL A 50 5.80 10.00 7.84
N LEU A 51 4.96 10.59 7.01
CA LEU A 51 5.12 11.99 6.62
C LEU A 51 4.51 12.91 7.65
N ASP A 52 5.15 14.05 7.86
CA ASP A 52 4.65 15.09 8.75
C ASP A 52 4.97 16.44 8.13
N PRO A 53 3.98 17.11 7.53
CA PRO A 53 2.56 16.71 7.48
C PRO A 53 2.28 15.63 6.43
N LEU A 54 1.13 15.01 6.57
CA LEU A 54 0.64 14.06 5.57
C LEU A 54 0.33 14.78 4.26
N MET A 55 0.33 14.03 3.16
CA MET A 55 -0.02 14.59 1.85
C MET A 55 -1.50 14.93 1.81
N LEU A 56 -1.81 16.12 1.37
CA LEU A 56 -3.19 16.64 1.34
C LEU A 56 -3.69 16.73 -0.09
N GLY A 57 -5.03 16.81 -0.23
CA GLY A 57 -5.65 16.99 -1.53
C GLY A 57 -5.68 15.73 -2.36
N ASP A 58 -5.89 15.89 -3.66
CA ASP A 58 -5.99 14.77 -4.58
C ASP A 58 -4.61 14.23 -4.92
N LEU A 59 -4.49 12.91 -4.94
CA LEU A 59 -3.22 12.24 -5.13
C LEU A 59 -3.29 11.25 -6.28
N LYS A 60 -2.14 11.05 -6.92
CA LYS A 60 -1.92 10.00 -7.90
C LYS A 60 -0.99 8.97 -7.28
N ILE A 61 -1.31 7.68 -7.42
CA ILE A 61 -0.46 6.61 -6.94
C ILE A 61 -0.05 5.70 -8.08
N THR A 62 1.22 5.31 -8.07
CA THR A 62 1.75 4.28 -8.96
C THR A 62 2.33 3.19 -8.08
N VAL A 63 1.84 1.98 -8.24
CA VAL A 63 2.30 0.81 -7.48
C VAL A 63 2.61 -0.31 -8.43
N LYS A 64 3.79 -0.87 -8.31
CA LYS A 64 4.10 -2.15 -8.97
C LYS A 64 4.34 -3.16 -7.87
N ILE A 65 3.54 -4.22 -7.87
CA ILE A 65 3.66 -5.30 -6.89
C ILE A 65 4.34 -6.47 -7.56
N TYR A 66 5.50 -6.86 -7.03
CA TYR A 66 6.22 -8.03 -7.50
C TYR A 66 5.86 -9.19 -6.58
N TYR A 67 5.20 -10.18 -7.17
CA TYR A 67 4.78 -11.38 -6.44
C TYR A 67 5.82 -12.48 -6.61
N ALA A 68 5.85 -13.39 -5.65
CA ALA A 68 6.79 -14.52 -5.69
C ALA A 68 6.37 -15.61 -6.67
N SER A 69 5.12 -15.61 -7.10
CA SER A 69 4.59 -16.58 -8.05
C SER A 69 3.53 -15.93 -8.92
N ARG A 70 3.02 -16.68 -9.90
CA ARG A 70 1.97 -16.18 -10.79
C ARG A 70 0.57 -16.36 -10.24
N ARG A 71 0.42 -16.94 -9.06
CA ARG A 71 -0.88 -17.26 -8.49
C ARG A 71 -1.69 -16.07 -7.98
N PRO A 72 -1.08 -15.08 -7.29
CA PRO A 72 -1.89 -14.00 -6.74
C PRO A 72 -2.46 -13.09 -7.81
N ASP A 73 -3.67 -12.63 -7.59
CA ASP A 73 -4.26 -11.57 -8.38
C ASP A 73 -3.68 -10.24 -7.92
N LEU A 74 -3.57 -9.30 -8.84
CA LEU A 74 -3.09 -7.96 -8.52
C LEU A 74 -4.11 -7.25 -7.66
N ASP A 75 -3.74 -6.97 -6.41
CA ASP A 75 -4.67 -6.35 -5.46
C ASP A 75 -3.90 -5.42 -4.51
N PRO A 76 -3.99 -4.10 -4.71
CA PRO A 76 -3.31 -3.13 -3.87
C PRO A 76 -4.12 -2.68 -2.65
N SER A 77 -5.30 -3.26 -2.41
CA SER A 77 -6.23 -2.77 -1.38
C SER A 77 -5.62 -2.65 0.00
N LEU A 78 -4.87 -3.66 0.43
CA LEU A 78 -4.25 -3.64 1.74
C LEU A 78 -3.18 -2.55 1.83
N ILE A 79 -2.43 -2.36 0.75
CA ILE A 79 -1.40 -1.30 0.68
C ILE A 79 -2.05 0.07 0.86
N PHE A 80 -3.17 0.32 0.17
CA PHE A 80 -3.88 1.59 0.27
C PHE A 80 -4.33 1.86 1.71
N ASP A 81 -4.87 0.84 2.38
CA ASP A 81 -5.31 0.97 3.76
C ASP A 81 -4.15 1.25 4.70
N LEU A 82 -3.02 0.59 4.48
CA LEU A 82 -1.85 0.71 5.36
C LEU A 82 -1.15 2.05 5.24
N MET A 83 -1.30 2.76 4.12
CA MET A 83 -0.71 4.08 3.95
C MET A 83 -1.50 5.18 4.65
N GLN A 84 -2.73 4.91 5.07
CA GLN A 84 -3.51 5.90 5.82
C GLN A 84 -2.81 6.23 7.13
N ASP A 85 -2.74 7.51 7.45
CA ASP A 85 -2.04 8.05 8.61
C ASP A 85 -0.50 7.98 8.53
N CYS A 86 0.04 7.44 7.44
CA CYS A 86 1.48 7.45 7.19
C CYS A 86 1.83 8.38 6.03
N ILE A 87 1.10 8.26 4.93
CA ILE A 87 1.34 9.05 3.71
C ILE A 87 0.22 10.09 3.53
N TYR A 88 -1.02 9.67 3.71
CA TYR A 88 -2.20 10.51 3.55
C TYR A 88 -3.21 10.16 4.62
N LEU A 89 -4.25 10.98 4.74
CA LEU A 89 -5.26 10.78 5.76
C LEU A 89 -6.28 9.71 5.35
N ASN A 90 -6.67 9.69 4.09
CA ASN A 90 -7.72 8.81 3.62
C ASN A 90 -7.45 8.37 2.18
N ASP A 91 -7.65 7.08 1.89
CA ASP A 91 -7.40 6.55 0.55
C ASP A 91 -8.35 7.11 -0.50
N ARG A 92 -9.41 7.81 -0.11
CA ARG A 92 -10.26 8.55 -1.05
C ARG A 92 -9.50 9.66 -1.77
N GLN A 93 -8.35 10.08 -1.23
CA GLN A 93 -7.50 11.07 -1.88
C GLN A 93 -6.85 10.52 -3.16
N LEU A 94 -6.79 9.21 -3.31
CA LEU A 94 -6.18 8.57 -4.47
C LEU A 94 -7.14 8.64 -5.66
N LYS A 95 -7.04 9.72 -6.43
CA LYS A 95 -7.95 9.99 -7.56
C LYS A 95 -7.45 9.40 -8.86
N GLU A 96 -6.16 9.10 -8.95
CA GLU A 96 -5.58 8.47 -10.12
C GLU A 96 -4.68 7.33 -9.64
N GLN A 97 -4.90 6.13 -10.18
CA GLN A 97 -4.21 4.93 -9.72
C GLN A 97 -3.64 4.17 -10.89
N HIS A 98 -2.35 3.87 -10.83
CA HIS A 98 -1.65 3.08 -11.83
C HIS A 98 -1.03 1.88 -11.14
N ILE A 99 -1.60 0.71 -11.36
CA ILE A 99 -1.25 -0.50 -10.62
C ILE A 99 -0.71 -1.53 -11.61
N TYR A 100 0.46 -2.10 -11.31
CA TYR A 100 1.13 -3.03 -12.20
C TYR A 100 1.49 -4.32 -11.47
N TRP A 101 1.37 -5.43 -12.18
CA TRP A 101 1.73 -6.76 -11.71
C TRP A 101 3.15 -7.08 -12.16
N GLY A 102 3.96 -7.63 -11.26
CA GLY A 102 5.30 -8.10 -11.58
C GLY A 102 5.57 -9.44 -10.94
N LEU A 103 6.63 -10.08 -11.39
CA LEU A 103 7.07 -11.36 -10.84
C LEU A 103 8.52 -11.23 -10.39
N ASP A 104 8.79 -11.51 -9.12
CA ASP A 104 10.15 -11.61 -8.60
C ASP A 104 10.14 -12.63 -7.47
N LYS A 105 10.48 -13.85 -7.81
CA LYS A 105 10.43 -14.97 -6.88
C LYS A 105 11.35 -14.76 -5.67
N ASP A 106 12.48 -14.12 -5.88
CA ASP A 106 13.50 -14.00 -4.84
C ASP A 106 13.31 -12.77 -3.96
N ASN A 107 12.60 -11.77 -4.46
CA ASN A 107 12.40 -10.53 -3.72
C ASN A 107 11.02 -9.92 -4.01
N PRO A 108 9.95 -10.57 -3.53
CA PRO A 108 8.62 -9.97 -3.67
C PRO A 108 8.57 -8.66 -2.92
N ARG A 109 7.94 -7.65 -3.54
CA ARG A 109 7.93 -6.31 -2.99
C ARG A 109 6.89 -5.44 -3.69
N ALA A 110 6.61 -4.28 -3.09
CA ALA A 110 5.80 -3.25 -3.73
C ALA A 110 6.65 -1.99 -3.88
N GLU A 111 6.74 -1.48 -5.11
CA GLU A 111 7.39 -0.21 -5.39
C GLU A 111 6.31 0.83 -5.53
N ILE A 112 6.34 1.86 -4.68
CA ILE A 112 5.24 2.79 -4.50
C ILE A 112 5.70 4.21 -4.75
N THR A 113 4.91 4.96 -5.54
CA THR A 113 5.12 6.39 -5.75
C THR A 113 3.79 7.09 -5.55
N VAL A 114 3.75 8.11 -4.70
CA VAL A 114 2.55 8.91 -4.46
C VAL A 114 2.87 10.35 -4.78
N GLU A 115 2.02 10.99 -5.58
CA GLU A 115 2.23 12.36 -6.07
C GLU A 115 0.99 13.20 -5.87
N VAL A 116 1.21 14.48 -5.55
CA VAL A 116 0.10 15.44 -5.49
C VAL A 116 -0.35 15.78 -6.91
N ILE A 117 -1.65 15.73 -7.16
CA ILE A 117 -2.23 16.16 -8.43
C ILE A 117 -2.46 17.67 -8.37
N ARG A 118 -1.96 18.38 -9.36
CA ARG A 118 -2.07 19.84 -9.40
C ARG A 118 -2.94 20.30 -10.57
#